data_f1814320940f16d55b4541e31747cb47
#
_entry.id   f1814320940f16d55b4541e31747cb47
#
_cell.length_a   1.000
_cell.length_b   1.000
_cell.length_c   1.000
_cell.angle_alpha   90.00
_cell.angle_beta   90.00
_cell.angle_gamma   90.00
#
_symmetry.space_group_name_H-M   'P 1'
#
loop_
_entity.id
_entity.type
_entity.pdbx_description
1 polymer ?
#
loop_
_entity_poly.entity_id
_entity_poly.type
_entity_poly.pdbx_seq_one_letter_code
_entity_poly.pdbx_strand_id
1 'polypeptide(L)'
;MSKTTRTRSKTRLSRSLGLALTPKAAKYLEKRPYAPGQHGRTKKKADSDFAVRLREKQRLRAQYGIREAQLRKTFQEAKRSEGLTGENLVELLEMRLDALVLRAGFARTIAQARQMVVHRHILVNGERVDRPSFRVKPGQLIHVHEKSEKTEPFQVAAAGGHVDVLPPVPGYLDVSLDKLHATLVRRPKRAEVPVTCEVQLVVEYYAAR
;
A
#
# COMPACT_ATOMS: atom_id res chain seq x y z
N MET A 1 5.62 9.94 -28.11
CA MET A 1 5.32 8.53 -27.78
C MET A 1 5.83 8.22 -26.37
N SER A 2 4.93 8.00 -25.41
CA SER A 2 5.31 7.65 -24.02
C SER A 2 5.95 6.26 -24.03
N LYS A 3 7.23 6.15 -23.65
CA LYS A 3 7.92 4.87 -23.45
C LYS A 3 7.19 4.14 -22.32
N THR A 4 6.45 3.10 -22.68
CA THR A 4 5.78 2.19 -21.73
C THR A 4 6.85 1.62 -20.83
N THR A 5 6.95 2.14 -19.60
CA THR A 5 7.92 1.66 -18.62
C THR A 5 7.53 0.24 -18.28
N ARG A 6 8.28 -0.74 -18.76
CA ARG A 6 8.03 -2.17 -18.55
C ARG A 6 7.90 -2.44 -17.07
N THR A 7 6.68 -2.72 -16.63
CA THR A 7 6.39 -2.93 -15.20
C THR A 7 7.17 -4.15 -14.71
N ARG A 8 8.06 -3.95 -13.74
CA ARG A 8 8.84 -5.04 -13.15
C ARG A 8 7.90 -6.07 -12.52
N SER A 9 8.16 -7.36 -12.75
CA SER A 9 7.43 -8.44 -12.08
C SER A 9 7.40 -8.22 -10.56
N LYS A 10 6.21 -8.25 -9.95
CA LYS A 10 6.05 -8.08 -8.51
C LYS A 10 6.82 -9.13 -7.70
N THR A 11 6.89 -10.36 -8.18
CA THR A 11 7.66 -11.44 -7.56
C THR A 11 9.17 -11.13 -7.55
N ARG A 12 9.71 -10.61 -8.68
CA ARG A 12 11.12 -10.19 -8.76
C ARG A 12 11.39 -9.00 -7.84
N LEU A 13 10.48 -8.03 -7.79
CA LEU A 13 10.58 -6.88 -6.89
C LEU A 13 10.53 -7.31 -5.42
N SER A 14 9.60 -8.18 -5.06
CA SER A 14 9.48 -8.74 -3.70
C SER A 14 10.78 -9.41 -3.26
N ARG A 15 11.35 -10.26 -4.09
CA ARG A 15 12.64 -10.92 -3.79
C ARG A 15 13.80 -9.93 -3.64
N SER A 16 13.83 -8.86 -4.43
CA SER A 16 14.89 -7.85 -4.32
C SER A 16 14.80 -7.00 -3.07
N LEU A 17 13.59 -6.82 -2.54
CA LEU A 17 13.30 -6.05 -1.31
C LEU A 17 13.24 -6.93 -0.06
N GLY A 18 13.21 -8.25 -0.21
CA GLY A 18 13.01 -9.19 0.90
C GLY A 18 11.63 -9.04 1.55
N LEU A 19 10.59 -8.67 0.77
CA LEU A 19 9.26 -8.36 1.27
C LEU A 19 8.17 -8.92 0.34
N ALA A 20 7.18 -9.64 0.87
CA ALA A 20 6.05 -10.14 0.10
C ALA A 20 5.07 -9.01 -0.24
N LEU A 21 5.08 -8.55 -1.50
CA LEU A 21 4.18 -7.49 -1.99
C LEU A 21 2.81 -8.02 -2.44
N THR A 22 2.70 -9.32 -2.62
CA THR A 22 1.46 -9.99 -3.03
C THR A 22 1.44 -11.40 -2.45
N PRO A 23 0.27 -12.02 -2.26
CA PRO A 23 0.16 -13.40 -1.78
C PRO A 23 0.93 -14.41 -2.66
N LYS A 24 0.93 -14.20 -3.97
CA LYS A 24 1.73 -15.00 -4.89
C LYS A 24 3.23 -14.83 -4.63
N ALA A 25 3.67 -13.62 -4.31
CA ALA A 25 5.09 -13.35 -4.05
C ALA A 25 5.56 -13.97 -2.73
N ALA A 26 4.69 -14.14 -1.72
CA ALA A 26 4.99 -14.84 -0.46
C ALA A 26 5.48 -16.26 -0.74
N LYS A 27 4.70 -17.06 -1.49
CA LYS A 27 5.08 -18.42 -1.88
C LYS A 27 6.42 -18.52 -2.62
N TYR A 28 6.77 -17.49 -3.42
CA TYR A 28 8.07 -17.46 -4.11
C TYR A 28 9.22 -17.02 -3.21
N LEU A 29 8.97 -16.19 -2.20
CA LEU A 29 9.96 -15.81 -1.20
C LEU A 29 10.35 -17.01 -0.32
N GLU A 30 9.40 -17.82 0.10
CA GLU A 30 9.63 -19.05 0.85
C GLU A 30 10.52 -20.04 0.04
N LYS A 31 10.18 -20.26 -1.23
CA LYS A 31 10.95 -21.18 -2.10
C LYS A 31 12.32 -20.62 -2.49
N ARG A 32 12.48 -19.32 -2.61
CA ARG A 32 13.69 -18.64 -3.10
C ARG A 32 13.96 -17.36 -2.31
N PRO A 33 14.44 -17.43 -1.05
CA PRO A 33 14.63 -16.29 -0.14
C PRO A 33 15.83 -15.40 -0.49
N TYR A 34 16.39 -15.55 -1.68
CA TYR A 34 17.52 -14.78 -2.17
C TYR A 34 17.15 -13.82 -3.30
N ALA A 35 17.99 -12.81 -3.52
CA ALA A 35 17.77 -11.79 -4.54
C ALA A 35 17.62 -12.40 -5.95
N PRO A 36 16.90 -11.76 -6.88
CA PRO A 36 16.78 -12.23 -8.25
C PRO A 36 18.07 -12.03 -9.05
N GLY A 37 18.27 -12.85 -10.07
CA GLY A 37 19.41 -12.77 -10.98
C GLY A 37 20.45 -13.87 -10.76
N GLN A 38 21.44 -13.92 -11.65
CA GLN A 38 22.49 -14.93 -11.66
C GLN A 38 23.30 -14.94 -10.34
N HIS A 39 23.61 -13.76 -9.82
CA HIS A 39 24.37 -13.56 -8.57
C HIS A 39 23.50 -13.48 -7.31
N GLY A 40 22.23 -13.84 -7.38
CA GLY A 40 21.32 -13.72 -6.25
C GLY A 40 21.68 -14.57 -5.03
N ARG A 41 22.40 -15.67 -5.22
CA ARG A 41 22.90 -16.57 -4.16
C ARG A 41 24.29 -16.20 -3.64
N THR A 42 25.02 -15.36 -4.36
CA THR A 42 26.38 -14.97 -3.98
C THR A 42 26.34 -14.15 -2.69
N LYS A 43 27.33 -14.39 -1.80
CA LYS A 43 27.49 -13.60 -0.56
C LYS A 43 27.67 -12.13 -0.92
N LYS A 44 26.79 -11.27 -0.42
CA LYS A 44 26.86 -9.83 -0.65
C LYS A 44 27.84 -9.20 0.33
N LYS A 45 28.55 -8.16 -0.12
CA LYS A 45 29.23 -7.23 0.77
C LYS A 45 28.19 -6.54 1.68
N ALA A 46 28.62 -6.06 2.83
CA ALA A 46 27.77 -5.23 3.67
C ALA A 46 27.20 -4.05 2.87
N ASP A 47 25.93 -3.77 3.06
CA ASP A 47 25.30 -2.63 2.39
C ASP A 47 25.85 -1.34 2.99
N SER A 48 26.12 -0.34 2.14
CA SER A 48 26.40 1.01 2.62
C SER A 48 25.15 1.64 3.24
N ASP A 49 25.34 2.63 4.12
CA ASP A 49 24.23 3.37 4.74
C ASP A 49 23.25 3.93 3.71
N PHE A 50 23.76 4.45 2.62
CA PHE A 50 22.93 4.90 1.51
C PHE A 50 22.09 3.76 0.91
N ALA A 51 22.66 2.57 0.72
CA ALA A 51 21.95 1.42 0.17
C ALA A 51 20.84 0.93 1.11
N VAL A 52 21.09 0.97 2.42
CA VAL A 52 20.08 0.61 3.45
C VAL A 52 18.92 1.60 3.42
N ARG A 53 19.18 2.92 3.49
CA ARG A 53 18.18 3.98 3.41
C ARG A 53 17.38 3.92 2.10
N LEU A 54 18.06 3.70 0.97
CA LEU A 54 17.42 3.54 -0.33
C LEU A 54 16.49 2.32 -0.36
N ARG A 55 16.91 1.20 0.25
CA ARG A 55 16.09 -0.02 0.31
C ARG A 55 14.82 0.20 1.11
N GLU A 56 14.88 0.84 2.27
CA GLU A 56 13.71 1.14 3.08
C GLU A 56 12.73 2.06 2.35
N LYS A 57 13.24 3.11 1.70
CA LYS A 57 12.40 3.95 0.83
C LYS A 57 11.73 3.13 -0.28
N GLN A 58 12.45 2.22 -0.93
CA GLN A 58 11.87 1.37 -1.97
C GLN A 58 10.85 0.36 -1.42
N ARG A 59 11.03 -0.15 -0.19
CA ARG A 59 10.06 -1.00 0.51
C ARG A 59 8.75 -0.24 0.73
N LEU A 60 8.83 0.95 1.31
CA LEU A 60 7.67 1.80 1.53
C LEU A 60 6.93 2.10 0.21
N ARG A 61 7.66 2.56 -0.78
CA ARG A 61 7.11 2.87 -2.10
C ARG A 61 6.43 1.67 -2.77
N ALA A 62 7.00 0.48 -2.65
CA ALA A 62 6.51 -0.73 -3.28
C ALA A 62 5.21 -1.24 -2.63
N GLN A 63 5.09 -1.13 -1.31
CA GLN A 63 3.90 -1.54 -0.56
C GLN A 63 2.68 -0.71 -0.95
N TYR A 64 2.82 0.61 -1.07
CA TYR A 64 1.74 1.49 -1.55
C TYR A 64 1.63 1.54 -3.09
N GLY A 65 2.54 0.92 -3.83
CA GLY A 65 2.52 0.91 -5.29
C GLY A 65 2.61 2.29 -5.94
N ILE A 66 3.21 3.28 -5.27
CA ILE A 66 3.30 4.66 -5.73
C ILE A 66 4.59 4.95 -6.51
N ARG A 67 4.60 6.04 -7.30
CA ARG A 67 5.78 6.52 -8.00
C ARG A 67 6.65 7.38 -7.09
N GLU A 68 7.94 7.50 -7.43
CA GLU A 68 8.90 8.30 -6.67
C GLU A 68 8.46 9.75 -6.50
N ALA A 69 7.97 10.38 -7.56
CA ALA A 69 7.48 11.75 -7.50
C ALA A 69 6.31 11.93 -6.49
N GLN A 70 5.42 10.94 -6.42
CA GLN A 70 4.31 10.96 -5.46
C GLN A 70 4.82 10.80 -4.03
N LEU A 71 5.74 9.85 -3.79
CA LEU A 71 6.32 9.67 -2.45
C LEU A 71 7.06 10.93 -1.99
N ARG A 72 7.87 11.52 -2.87
CA ARG A 72 8.60 12.76 -2.58
C ARG A 72 7.65 13.92 -2.26
N LYS A 73 6.57 14.08 -3.02
CA LYS A 73 5.54 15.10 -2.75
C LYS A 73 4.89 14.88 -1.39
N THR A 74 4.52 13.64 -1.07
CA THR A 74 3.92 13.30 0.24
C THR A 74 4.91 13.52 1.38
N PHE A 75 6.20 13.22 1.18
CA PHE A 75 7.24 13.50 2.16
C PHE A 75 7.39 15.00 2.44
N GLN A 76 7.40 15.83 1.38
CA GLN A 76 7.49 17.29 1.54
C GLN A 76 6.29 17.85 2.31
N GLU A 77 5.12 17.28 2.11
CA GLU A 77 3.91 17.65 2.86
C GLU A 77 4.02 17.19 4.32
N ALA A 78 4.42 15.94 4.56
CA ALA A 78 4.64 15.41 5.92
C ALA A 78 5.66 16.23 6.71
N LYS A 79 6.70 16.74 6.06
CA LYS A 79 7.73 17.60 6.67
C LYS A 79 7.17 18.98 7.11
N ARG A 80 6.11 19.46 6.44
CA ARG A 80 5.47 20.74 6.78
C ARG A 80 4.43 20.60 7.88
N SER A 81 3.96 19.39 8.15
CA SER A 81 2.97 19.11 9.19
C SER A 81 3.67 19.06 10.56
N GLU A 82 2.97 19.46 11.59
CA GLU A 82 3.42 19.32 12.98
C GLU A 82 3.62 17.86 13.37
N GLY A 83 4.60 17.57 14.23
CA GLY A 83 4.90 16.24 14.74
C GLY A 83 6.06 15.56 14.02
N LEU A 84 6.13 14.22 14.17
CA LEU A 84 7.20 13.41 13.59
C LEU A 84 6.96 13.18 12.08
N THR A 85 7.87 13.68 11.26
CA THR A 85 7.77 13.59 9.79
C THR A 85 7.53 12.18 9.29
N GLY A 86 8.15 11.18 9.94
CA GLY A 86 7.97 9.77 9.59
C GLY A 86 6.55 9.26 9.84
N GLU A 87 5.98 9.59 10.96
CA GLU A 87 4.60 9.22 11.31
C GLU A 87 3.60 9.91 10.38
N ASN A 88 3.76 11.22 10.18
CA ASN A 88 2.96 12.01 9.25
C ASN A 88 3.03 11.44 7.81
N LEU A 89 4.22 10.99 7.38
CA LEU A 89 4.37 10.38 6.07
C LEU A 89 3.54 9.10 5.92
N VAL A 90 3.58 8.21 6.91
CA VAL A 90 2.82 6.96 6.89
C VAL A 90 1.32 7.25 7.00
N GLU A 91 0.89 8.17 7.87
CA GLU A 91 -0.49 8.61 7.98
C GLU A 91 -1.03 9.09 6.63
N LEU A 92 -0.33 10.01 5.97
CA LEU A 92 -0.73 10.56 4.67
C LEU A 92 -0.79 9.50 3.56
N LEU A 93 0.07 8.48 3.62
CA LEU A 93 0.05 7.37 2.68
C LEU A 93 -1.09 6.39 2.97
N GLU A 94 -1.42 6.19 4.23
CA GLU A 94 -2.48 5.26 4.64
C GLU A 94 -3.88 5.85 4.42
N MET A 95 -4.04 7.17 4.55
CA MET A 95 -5.30 7.86 4.26
C MET A 95 -5.68 7.90 2.78
N ARG A 96 -4.89 7.35 1.89
CA ARG A 96 -5.20 7.22 0.46
C ARG A 96 -6.33 6.20 0.26
N LEU A 97 -7.23 6.50 -0.65
CA LEU A 97 -8.37 5.64 -0.95
C LEU A 97 -7.96 4.22 -1.39
N ASP A 98 -6.91 4.11 -2.23
CA ASP A 98 -6.41 2.79 -2.66
C ASP A 98 -5.83 1.97 -1.48
N ALA A 99 -5.21 2.61 -0.51
CA ALA A 99 -4.72 1.95 0.70
C ALA A 99 -5.88 1.52 1.61
N LEU A 100 -6.84 2.39 1.87
CA LEU A 100 -8.00 2.06 2.72
C LEU A 100 -8.88 0.96 2.14
N VAL A 101 -9.10 0.93 0.81
CA VAL A 101 -9.81 -0.16 0.11
C VAL A 101 -9.09 -1.51 0.31
N LEU A 102 -7.75 -1.51 0.31
CA LEU A 102 -6.98 -2.71 0.64
C LEU A 102 -7.12 -3.10 2.11
N ARG A 103 -7.03 -2.13 3.05
CA ARG A 103 -7.14 -2.39 4.50
C ARG A 103 -8.53 -2.86 4.91
N ALA A 104 -9.57 -2.36 4.24
CA ALA A 104 -10.94 -2.80 4.43
C ALA A 104 -11.20 -4.23 3.91
N GLY A 105 -10.25 -4.84 3.19
CA GLY A 105 -10.41 -6.19 2.65
C GLY A 105 -11.23 -6.27 1.36
N PHE A 106 -11.60 -5.15 0.74
CA PHE A 106 -12.34 -5.14 -0.52
C PHE A 106 -11.48 -5.63 -1.70
N ALA A 107 -10.17 -5.53 -1.57
CA ALA A 107 -9.23 -5.97 -2.57
C ALA A 107 -8.11 -6.81 -1.95
N ARG A 108 -7.62 -7.79 -2.69
CA ARG A 108 -6.53 -8.69 -2.26
C ARG A 108 -5.14 -8.08 -2.38
N THR A 109 -4.97 -7.05 -3.21
CA THR A 109 -3.69 -6.39 -3.48
C THR A 109 -3.89 -4.90 -3.73
N ILE A 110 -2.85 -4.10 -3.46
CA ILE A 110 -2.87 -2.65 -3.74
C ILE A 110 -3.10 -2.33 -5.24
N ALA A 111 -2.67 -3.21 -6.13
CA ALA A 111 -2.90 -3.04 -7.57
C ALA A 111 -4.39 -3.22 -7.93
N GLN A 112 -5.04 -4.22 -7.32
CA GLN A 112 -6.47 -4.47 -7.48
C GLN A 112 -7.29 -3.33 -6.85
N ALA A 113 -6.96 -2.91 -5.63
CA ALA A 113 -7.59 -1.76 -4.97
C ALA A 113 -7.55 -0.51 -5.85
N ARG A 114 -6.37 -0.22 -6.41
CA ARG A 114 -6.20 0.88 -7.35
C ARG A 114 -7.07 0.76 -8.59
N GLN A 115 -7.17 -0.43 -9.17
CA GLN A 115 -8.01 -0.68 -10.34
C GLN A 115 -9.48 -0.48 -10.01
N MET A 116 -9.95 -0.98 -8.87
CA MET A 116 -11.33 -0.79 -8.41
C MET A 116 -11.68 0.69 -8.27
N VAL A 117 -10.78 1.51 -7.72
CA VAL A 117 -10.98 2.96 -7.62
C VAL A 117 -11.01 3.61 -9.00
N VAL A 118 -10.01 3.34 -9.85
CA VAL A 118 -9.91 3.96 -11.20
C VAL A 118 -11.12 3.60 -12.08
N HIS A 119 -11.64 2.38 -11.93
CA HIS A 119 -12.83 1.91 -12.64
C HIS A 119 -14.15 2.40 -12.02
N ARG A 120 -14.08 3.29 -11.00
CA ARG A 120 -15.25 3.92 -10.38
C ARG A 120 -16.20 2.94 -9.68
N HIS A 121 -15.65 1.84 -9.15
CA HIS A 121 -16.43 0.90 -8.34
C HIS A 121 -16.59 1.36 -6.89
N ILE A 122 -15.79 2.33 -6.45
CA ILE A 122 -15.74 2.82 -5.06
C ILE A 122 -16.34 4.21 -4.98
N LEU A 123 -17.17 4.39 -3.95
CA LEU A 123 -17.76 5.68 -3.59
C LEU A 123 -17.24 6.14 -2.23
N VAL A 124 -17.20 7.45 -2.04
CA VAL A 124 -16.91 8.07 -0.75
C VAL A 124 -18.07 9.01 -0.45
N ASN A 125 -18.80 8.76 0.65
CA ASN A 125 -20.02 9.48 1.02
C ASN A 125 -21.06 9.56 -0.13
N GLY A 126 -21.20 8.49 -0.92
CA GLY A 126 -22.13 8.43 -2.05
C GLY A 126 -21.59 8.97 -3.37
N GLU A 127 -20.45 9.65 -3.37
CA GLU A 127 -19.85 10.20 -4.59
C GLU A 127 -18.81 9.25 -5.18
N ARG A 128 -18.81 9.10 -6.51
CA ARG A 128 -17.82 8.29 -7.22
C ARG A 128 -16.45 8.97 -7.24
N VAL A 129 -15.46 8.26 -6.75
CA VAL A 129 -14.06 8.73 -6.75
C VAL A 129 -13.22 7.81 -7.63
N ASP A 130 -12.59 8.37 -8.67
CA ASP A 130 -11.72 7.65 -9.60
C ASP A 130 -10.22 7.91 -9.39
N ARG A 131 -9.87 8.62 -8.31
CA ARG A 131 -8.49 8.97 -7.97
C ARG A 131 -7.98 8.12 -6.81
N PRO A 132 -7.11 7.14 -7.03
CA PRO A 132 -6.54 6.31 -5.96
C PRO A 132 -5.79 7.08 -4.88
N SER A 133 -5.28 8.27 -5.22
CA SER A 133 -4.60 9.18 -4.31
C SER A 133 -5.54 10.10 -3.53
N PHE A 134 -6.85 9.99 -3.72
CA PHE A 134 -7.82 10.73 -2.92
C PHE A 134 -7.59 10.43 -1.44
N ARG A 135 -7.56 11.45 -0.60
CA ARG A 135 -7.37 11.30 0.84
C ARG A 135 -8.70 11.35 1.55
N VAL A 136 -9.04 10.23 2.14
CA VAL A 136 -10.25 10.08 2.94
C VAL A 136 -10.03 10.74 4.29
N LYS A 137 -11.02 11.46 4.77
CA LYS A 137 -11.01 12.13 6.08
C LYS A 137 -11.74 11.27 7.11
N PRO A 138 -11.41 11.40 8.41
CA PRO A 138 -12.19 10.77 9.47
C PRO A 138 -13.69 11.10 9.36
N GLY A 139 -14.54 10.12 9.60
CA GLY A 139 -16.00 10.19 9.47
C GLY A 139 -16.51 9.91 8.05
N GLN A 140 -15.66 9.80 7.03
CA GLN A 140 -16.13 9.47 5.67
C GLN A 140 -16.36 7.97 5.49
N LEU A 141 -17.48 7.64 4.85
CA LEU A 141 -17.89 6.30 4.47
C LEU A 141 -17.33 5.95 3.10
N ILE A 142 -16.62 4.83 3.00
CA ILE A 142 -16.17 4.20 1.77
C ILE A 142 -17.08 3.01 1.51
N HIS A 143 -17.67 2.92 0.34
CA HIS A 143 -18.51 1.77 -0.01
C HIS A 143 -18.39 1.41 -1.48
N VAL A 144 -18.81 0.20 -1.82
CA VAL A 144 -18.84 -0.28 -3.18
C VAL A 144 -20.11 0.18 -3.86
N HIS A 145 -20.05 0.51 -5.15
CA HIS A 145 -21.22 0.88 -5.94
C HIS A 145 -22.14 -0.32 -6.15
N GLU A 146 -23.44 -0.20 -5.92
CA GLU A 146 -24.44 -1.28 -5.97
C GLU A 146 -24.35 -2.19 -7.21
N LYS A 147 -24.17 -1.60 -8.40
CA LYS A 147 -23.99 -2.38 -9.64
C LYS A 147 -22.73 -3.23 -9.63
N SER A 148 -21.71 -2.83 -8.87
CA SER A 148 -20.42 -3.51 -8.78
C SER A 148 -20.41 -4.62 -7.72
N GLU A 149 -21.26 -4.56 -6.70
CA GLU A 149 -21.36 -5.56 -5.63
C GLU A 149 -21.64 -6.96 -6.18
N LYS A 150 -22.38 -7.05 -7.28
CA LYS A 150 -22.74 -8.30 -7.95
C LYS A 150 -21.59 -8.94 -8.73
N THR A 151 -20.47 -8.24 -8.87
CA THR A 151 -19.30 -8.78 -9.60
C THR A 151 -18.47 -9.67 -8.70
N GLU A 152 -17.89 -10.73 -9.26
CA GLU A 152 -17.15 -11.78 -8.55
C GLU A 152 -16.11 -11.22 -7.54
N PRO A 153 -15.25 -10.23 -7.85
CA PRO A 153 -14.26 -9.74 -6.91
C PRO A 153 -14.85 -9.19 -5.61
N PHE A 154 -16.02 -8.55 -5.68
CA PHE A 154 -16.69 -8.00 -4.50
C PHE A 154 -17.51 -9.04 -3.76
N GLN A 155 -18.07 -10.02 -4.44
CA GLN A 155 -18.71 -11.17 -3.79
C GLN A 155 -17.70 -11.99 -2.98
N VAL A 156 -16.51 -12.23 -3.53
CA VAL A 156 -15.40 -12.87 -2.79
C VAL A 156 -14.98 -12.04 -1.57
N ALA A 157 -14.92 -10.72 -1.70
CA ALA A 157 -14.60 -9.83 -0.59
C ALA A 157 -15.68 -9.86 0.50
N ALA A 158 -16.94 -9.78 0.12
CA ALA A 158 -18.10 -9.84 1.04
C ALA A 158 -18.15 -11.17 1.81
N ALA A 159 -17.79 -12.28 1.16
CA ALA A 159 -17.67 -13.60 1.77
C ALA A 159 -16.41 -13.77 2.66
N GLY A 160 -15.61 -12.71 2.86
CA GLY A 160 -14.38 -12.78 3.66
C GLY A 160 -13.23 -13.52 2.99
N GLY A 161 -13.25 -13.77 1.68
CA GLY A 161 -12.24 -14.57 0.97
C GLY A 161 -10.82 -13.96 0.92
N HIS A 162 -10.65 -12.79 1.55
CA HIS A 162 -9.34 -12.13 1.66
C HIS A 162 -8.77 -12.15 3.08
N VAL A 163 -9.54 -12.57 4.10
CA VAL A 163 -9.18 -12.50 5.53
C VAL A 163 -7.91 -13.30 5.83
N ASP A 164 -7.76 -14.49 5.26
CA ASP A 164 -6.58 -15.36 5.49
C ASP A 164 -5.28 -14.80 4.89
N VAL A 165 -5.39 -13.83 4.00
CA VAL A 165 -4.26 -13.34 3.19
C VAL A 165 -3.83 -11.94 3.57
N LEU A 166 -4.75 -11.14 4.09
CA LEU A 166 -4.51 -9.77 4.50
C LEU A 166 -4.22 -9.70 6.00
N PRO A 167 -3.47 -8.68 6.44
CA PRO A 167 -3.40 -8.35 7.85
C PRO A 167 -4.79 -8.06 8.42
N PRO A 168 -4.99 -8.25 9.74
CA PRO A 168 -6.26 -7.91 10.38
C PRO A 168 -6.63 -6.44 10.13
N VAL A 169 -7.93 -6.16 10.11
CA VAL A 169 -8.44 -4.80 9.91
C VAL A 169 -7.92 -3.89 11.02
N PRO A 170 -7.26 -2.78 10.68
CA PRO A 170 -6.71 -1.87 11.68
C PRO A 170 -7.82 -1.12 12.44
N GLY A 171 -7.57 -0.79 13.71
CA GLY A 171 -8.56 -0.14 14.58
C GLY A 171 -8.95 1.29 14.22
N TYR A 172 -8.36 1.90 13.18
CA TYR A 172 -8.81 3.17 12.62
C TYR A 172 -9.88 3.03 11.55
N LEU A 173 -10.22 1.78 11.13
CA LEU A 173 -11.29 1.47 10.20
C LEU A 173 -12.36 0.64 10.91
N ASP A 174 -13.60 1.04 10.72
CA ASP A 174 -14.79 0.24 11.00
C ASP A 174 -15.28 -0.37 9.69
N VAL A 175 -15.33 -1.71 9.60
CA VAL A 175 -15.57 -2.42 8.34
C VAL A 175 -16.69 -3.43 8.49
N SER A 176 -17.65 -3.37 7.59
CA SER A 176 -18.73 -4.32 7.39
C SER A 176 -18.56 -4.96 6.03
N LEU A 177 -17.94 -6.16 5.99
CA LEU A 177 -17.62 -6.84 4.73
C LEU A 177 -18.89 -7.31 3.99
N ASP A 178 -19.89 -7.77 4.70
CA ASP A 178 -21.19 -8.18 4.16
C ASP A 178 -21.87 -7.08 3.36
N LYS A 179 -21.76 -5.83 3.83
CA LYS A 179 -22.30 -4.63 3.18
C LYS A 179 -21.30 -3.93 2.27
N LEU A 180 -20.06 -4.40 2.23
CA LEU A 180 -18.95 -3.75 1.51
C LEU A 180 -18.78 -2.26 1.88
N HIS A 181 -18.95 -1.96 3.18
CA HIS A 181 -18.81 -0.64 3.76
C HIS A 181 -17.59 -0.54 4.67
N ALA A 182 -16.91 0.58 4.65
CA ALA A 182 -15.82 0.89 5.57
C ALA A 182 -15.83 2.37 5.95
N THR A 183 -15.74 2.67 7.22
CA THR A 183 -15.67 4.05 7.72
C THR A 183 -14.30 4.33 8.31
N LEU A 184 -13.66 5.42 7.91
CA LEU A 184 -12.45 5.88 8.57
C LEU A 184 -12.84 6.60 9.87
N VAL A 185 -12.66 5.92 11.02
CA VAL A 185 -13.08 6.44 12.33
C VAL A 185 -12.16 7.56 12.81
N ARG A 186 -10.85 7.39 12.63
CA ARG A 186 -9.83 8.33 13.07
C ARG A 186 -8.59 8.27 12.18
N ARG A 187 -7.67 9.20 12.35
CA ARG A 187 -6.39 9.16 11.65
C ARG A 187 -5.57 7.92 12.05
N PRO A 188 -4.90 7.26 11.08
CA PRO A 188 -4.04 6.12 11.35
C PRO A 188 -2.84 6.49 12.22
N LYS A 189 -2.58 5.71 13.27
CA LYS A 189 -1.32 5.80 14.03
C LYS A 189 -0.29 4.85 13.45
N ARG A 190 0.99 5.20 13.47
CA ARG A 190 2.08 4.39 12.89
C ARG A 190 2.08 2.95 13.40
N ALA A 191 1.85 2.73 14.68
CA ALA A 191 1.85 1.42 15.32
C ALA A 191 0.78 0.45 14.76
N GLU A 192 -0.32 0.98 14.25
CA GLU A 192 -1.46 0.20 13.74
C GLU A 192 -1.35 -0.11 12.25
N VAL A 193 -0.46 0.60 11.54
CA VAL A 193 -0.32 0.45 10.10
C VAL A 193 0.56 -0.77 9.79
N PRO A 194 0.02 -1.80 9.11
CA PRO A 194 0.72 -3.04 8.82
C PRO A 194 1.70 -2.90 7.64
N VAL A 195 2.62 -1.95 7.73
CA VAL A 195 3.66 -1.69 6.73
C VAL A 195 5.02 -1.97 7.33
N THR A 196 5.72 -2.93 6.71
CA THR A 196 7.08 -3.31 7.12
C THR A 196 8.09 -2.34 6.51
N CYS A 197 8.48 -1.34 7.28
CA CYS A 197 9.45 -0.33 6.86
C CYS A 197 10.02 0.40 8.08
N GLU A 198 11.34 0.59 8.11
CA GLU A 198 12.00 1.51 9.05
C GLU A 198 11.84 2.94 8.52
N VAL A 199 10.85 3.66 9.05
CA VAL A 199 10.44 4.95 8.51
C VAL A 199 11.51 6.03 8.74
N GLN A 200 12.26 5.92 9.84
CA GLN A 200 13.36 6.84 10.14
C GLN A 200 14.41 6.85 9.02
N LEU A 201 14.77 5.68 8.50
CA LEU A 201 15.71 5.57 7.38
C LEU A 201 15.16 6.20 6.08
N VAL A 202 13.84 6.21 5.90
CA VAL A 202 13.21 6.91 4.77
C VAL A 202 13.33 8.42 4.94
N VAL A 203 13.12 8.93 6.15
CA VAL A 203 13.28 10.36 6.48
C VAL A 203 14.73 10.79 6.23
N GLU A 204 15.71 10.03 6.73
CA GLU A 204 17.12 10.28 6.53
C GLU A 204 17.51 10.26 5.04
N TYR A 205 16.95 9.33 4.24
CA TYR A 205 17.21 9.29 2.81
C TYR A 205 16.82 10.60 2.10
N TYR A 206 15.70 11.20 2.50
CA TYR A 206 15.25 12.46 1.90
C TYR A 206 15.88 13.69 2.55
N ALA A 207 16.33 13.60 3.79
CA ALA A 207 17.06 14.69 4.46
C ALA A 207 18.46 14.90 3.92
N ALA A 208 19.12 13.82 3.50
CA ALA A 208 20.47 13.84 2.93
C ALA A 208 20.51 14.29 1.44
N ARG A 209 19.38 14.75 0.88
CA ARG A 209 19.22 15.21 -0.51
C ARG A 209 18.56 16.56 -0.57
#